data_070210a62bceb0bb0c485016182d2e77
#
_entry.id   070210a62bceb0bb0c485016182d2e77
#
_cell.length_a   1.000
_cell.length_b   1.000
_cell.length_c   1.000
_cell.angle_alpha   90.00
_cell.angle_beta   90.00
_cell.angle_gamma   90.00
#
_symmetry.space_group_name_H-M   'P 1'
#
loop_
_entity.id
_entity.type
_entity.pdbx_description
1 polymer ?
#
loop_
_entity_poly.entity_id
_entity_poly.type
_entity_poly.pdbx_seq_one_letter_code
_entity_poly.pdbx_strand_id
1 'polypeptide(L)'
;VDPEKAEYPIKDHTLEQDVRVGQIVYRTDCSGLYEYYKKLTKTQSAPYSGFVNEGVPSLKQKIARFIRGNFFLPDARRGWNKHAYRQAIQIIQEEKIDAVITTGPPMSTHLVGQKLKKRFHLHWIADFRDPWTDIYYYNKMYPTLIAKAIDRKYERNVLLNADQVITVS
;
A
#
# COMPACT_ATOMS: atom_id res chain seq x y z
N VAL A 1 -1.70 4.58 9.16
CA VAL A 1 -0.33 5.13 9.33
C VAL A 1 -0.42 6.40 10.15
N ASP A 2 0.53 6.59 11.06
CA ASP A 2 0.66 7.84 11.82
C ASP A 2 1.12 8.97 10.87
N PRO A 3 0.32 10.02 10.64
CA PRO A 3 0.65 11.08 9.70
C PRO A 3 1.86 11.93 10.14
N GLU A 4 2.18 11.95 11.43
CA GLU A 4 3.37 12.67 11.93
C GLU A 4 4.66 11.92 11.63
N LYS A 5 4.59 10.59 11.49
CA LYS A 5 5.73 9.73 11.20
C LYS A 5 5.84 9.32 9.74
N ALA A 6 4.81 9.57 8.95
CA ALA A 6 4.77 9.26 7.54
C ALA A 6 4.88 10.52 6.70
N GLU A 7 5.62 10.43 5.59
CA GLU A 7 5.63 11.50 4.61
C GLU A 7 4.48 11.35 3.64
N TYR A 8 3.69 12.39 3.55
CA TYR A 8 2.66 12.59 2.54
C TYR A 8 3.02 13.81 1.70
N PRO A 9 2.76 13.79 0.38
CA PRO A 9 3.00 14.94 -0.48
C PRO A 9 2.23 16.18 -0.03
N ILE A 10 1.01 15.97 0.45
CA ILE A 10 0.09 16.98 0.98
C ILE A 10 -0.59 16.40 2.21
N LYS A 11 -0.63 17.18 3.29
CA LYS A 11 -1.44 16.88 4.47
C LYS A 11 -2.64 17.83 4.45
N ASP A 12 -3.83 17.27 4.47
CA ASP A 12 -5.07 18.01 4.58
C ASP A 12 -5.69 17.75 5.95
N HIS A 13 -5.54 18.70 6.87
CA HIS A 13 -6.07 18.59 8.23
C HIS A 13 -7.59 18.78 8.29
N THR A 14 -8.21 19.30 7.22
CA THR A 14 -9.68 19.47 7.20
C THR A 14 -10.40 18.13 7.16
N LEU A 15 -9.78 17.10 6.60
CA LEU A 15 -10.32 15.73 6.57
C LEU A 15 -10.46 15.11 7.97
N GLU A 16 -9.77 15.62 8.98
CA GLU A 16 -9.94 15.16 10.37
C GLU A 16 -11.33 15.51 10.91
N GLN A 17 -11.95 16.58 10.39
CA GLN A 17 -13.29 17.01 10.78
C GLN A 17 -14.38 16.10 10.21
N ASP A 18 -14.08 15.36 9.14
CA ASP A 18 -15.01 14.41 8.52
C ASP A 18 -15.08 13.08 9.29
N VAL A 19 -14.15 12.87 10.22
CA VAL A 19 -14.16 11.66 11.06
C VAL A 19 -15.28 11.75 12.06
N ARG A 20 -16.22 10.79 12.02
CA ARG A 20 -17.36 10.75 12.92
C ARG A 20 -16.90 10.75 14.39
N VAL A 21 -17.56 11.57 15.23
CA VAL A 21 -17.31 11.58 16.67
C VAL A 21 -17.53 10.17 17.25
N GLY A 22 -16.57 9.68 18.02
CA GLY A 22 -16.60 8.32 18.59
C GLY A 22 -16.00 7.23 17.68
N GLN A 23 -15.57 7.58 16.46
CA GLN A 23 -14.85 6.63 15.61
C GLN A 23 -13.46 6.34 16.18
N ILE A 24 -13.16 5.08 16.44
CA ILE A 24 -11.84 4.64 16.91
C ILE A 24 -10.88 4.58 15.73
N VAL A 25 -9.78 5.33 15.81
CA VAL A 25 -8.72 5.36 14.80
C VAL A 25 -7.40 4.94 15.42
N TYR A 26 -6.87 3.81 14.99
CA TYR A 26 -5.56 3.33 15.41
C TYR A 26 -4.49 3.80 14.44
N ARG A 27 -3.56 4.64 14.90
CA ARG A 27 -2.44 5.13 14.12
C ARG A 27 -1.19 4.32 14.44
N THR A 28 -0.61 3.68 13.44
CA THR A 28 0.56 2.82 13.58
C THR A 28 1.79 3.43 12.96
N ASP A 29 2.96 3.05 13.46
CA ASP A 29 4.26 3.45 12.92
C ASP A 29 4.45 2.96 11.49
N CYS A 30 5.26 3.65 10.70
CA CYS A 30 5.54 3.35 9.30
C CYS A 30 7.04 3.16 9.00
N SER A 31 7.86 2.89 10.00
CA SER A 31 9.30 2.74 9.86
C SER A 31 9.72 1.68 8.83
N GLY A 32 10.74 1.94 8.07
CA GLY A 32 11.47 0.93 7.31
C GLY A 32 11.75 1.22 5.84
N LEU A 33 11.14 0.47 4.93
CA LEU A 33 11.52 0.39 3.52
C LEU A 33 11.47 1.71 2.76
N TYR A 34 10.51 2.59 3.09
CA TYR A 34 10.39 3.88 2.42
C TYR A 34 11.55 4.83 2.74
N GLU A 35 12.06 4.81 3.96
CA GLU A 35 13.25 5.57 4.33
C GLU A 35 14.52 5.06 3.64
N TYR A 36 14.66 3.73 3.51
CA TYR A 36 15.74 3.14 2.70
C TYR A 36 15.64 3.54 1.23
N TYR A 37 14.43 3.52 0.67
CA TYR A 37 14.20 3.99 -0.69
C TYR A 37 14.65 5.45 -0.87
N LYS A 38 14.28 6.34 0.04
CA LYS A 38 14.70 7.75 0.03
C LYS A 38 16.21 7.92 0.08
N LYS A 39 16.86 7.20 1.00
CA LYS A 39 18.31 7.22 1.14
C LYS A 39 19.03 6.76 -0.14
N LEU A 40 18.52 5.69 -0.77
CA LEU A 40 19.08 5.14 -2.01
C LEU A 40 18.86 6.06 -3.22
N THR A 41 17.69 6.66 -3.34
CA THR A 41 17.32 7.44 -4.53
C THR A 41 17.59 8.92 -4.39
N LYS A 42 17.95 9.40 -3.18
CA LYS A 42 18.08 10.82 -2.83
C LYS A 42 16.84 11.65 -3.24
N THR A 43 15.69 11.02 -3.30
CA THR A 43 14.43 11.65 -3.68
C THR A 43 13.84 12.35 -2.47
N GLN A 44 13.64 13.67 -2.56
CA GLN A 44 13.12 14.47 -1.45
C GLN A 44 11.59 14.34 -1.24
N SER A 45 10.86 13.87 -2.25
CA SER A 45 9.40 13.69 -2.14
C SER A 45 8.92 12.45 -2.89
N ALA A 46 7.84 11.84 -2.40
CA ALA A 46 7.13 10.82 -3.17
C ALA A 46 6.52 11.47 -4.43
N PRO A 47 6.62 10.83 -5.61
CA PRO A 47 5.96 11.36 -6.80
C PRO A 47 4.46 11.44 -6.57
N TYR A 48 3.91 12.64 -6.80
CA TYR A 48 2.48 12.89 -6.73
C TYR A 48 1.80 12.29 -7.97
N SER A 49 0.67 11.62 -7.78
CA SER A 49 -0.25 11.25 -8.86
C SER A 49 0.35 10.49 -10.05
N GLY A 50 1.07 9.39 -9.78
CA GLY A 50 1.38 8.39 -10.82
C GLY A 50 2.17 8.88 -12.04
N PHE A 51 3.03 9.89 -11.91
CA PHE A 51 3.87 10.44 -12.98
C PHE A 51 3.10 11.16 -14.12
N VAL A 52 1.86 11.62 -13.88
CA VAL A 52 1.02 12.24 -14.93
C VAL A 52 1.60 13.54 -15.45
N ASN A 53 2.20 14.34 -14.59
CA ASN A 53 2.70 15.69 -14.92
C ASN A 53 4.22 15.73 -15.11
N GLU A 54 4.88 14.59 -15.26
CA GLU A 54 6.31 14.55 -15.47
C GLU A 54 6.63 14.52 -16.96
N GLY A 55 7.48 15.45 -17.41
CA GLY A 55 8.09 15.44 -18.74
C GLY A 55 9.01 14.22 -18.95
N VAL A 56 9.92 14.29 -19.93
CA VAL A 56 10.89 13.21 -20.18
C VAL A 56 11.76 12.98 -18.93
N PRO A 57 11.75 11.78 -18.35
CA PRO A 57 12.48 11.52 -17.10
C PRO A 57 13.99 11.56 -17.31
N SER A 58 14.70 12.25 -16.42
CA SER A 58 16.16 12.24 -16.37
C SER A 58 16.71 10.85 -16.07
N LEU A 59 18.00 10.62 -16.33
CA LEU A 59 18.64 9.33 -16.04
C LEU A 59 18.51 8.94 -14.55
N LYS A 60 18.65 9.90 -13.63
CA LYS A 60 18.47 9.67 -12.19
C LYS A 60 17.05 9.22 -11.86
N GLN A 61 16.04 9.85 -12.47
CA GLN A 61 14.64 9.45 -12.29
C GLN A 61 14.36 8.05 -12.86
N LYS A 62 14.96 7.72 -14.02
CA LYS A 62 14.84 6.36 -14.59
C LYS A 62 15.40 5.29 -13.65
N ILE A 63 16.58 5.54 -13.04
CA ILE A 63 17.20 4.64 -12.08
C ILE A 63 16.31 4.51 -10.82
N ALA A 64 15.81 5.62 -10.27
CA ALA A 64 14.92 5.60 -9.12
C ALA A 64 13.63 4.82 -9.38
N ARG A 65 13.02 5.00 -10.57
CA ARG A 65 11.83 4.24 -11.00
C ARG A 65 12.15 2.75 -11.16
N PHE A 66 13.29 2.40 -11.75
CA PHE A 66 13.74 1.01 -11.86
C PHE A 66 13.91 0.37 -10.49
N ILE A 67 14.59 1.03 -9.56
CA ILE A 67 14.74 0.53 -8.18
C ILE A 67 13.38 0.32 -7.54
N ARG A 68 12.46 1.29 -7.65
CA ARG A 68 11.10 1.19 -7.09
C ARG A 68 10.33 0.01 -7.68
N GLY A 69 10.34 -0.15 -9.00
CA GLY A 69 9.57 -1.18 -9.71
C GLY A 69 10.11 -2.60 -9.58
N ASN A 70 11.33 -2.78 -9.05
CA ASN A 70 11.95 -4.11 -8.98
C ASN A 70 12.27 -4.59 -7.57
N PHE A 71 12.57 -3.68 -6.63
CA PHE A 71 12.99 -4.04 -5.28
C PHE A 71 11.93 -3.72 -4.21
N PHE A 72 10.95 -2.88 -4.52
CA PHE A 72 9.90 -2.48 -3.59
C PHE A 72 8.53 -3.03 -4.01
N LEU A 73 8.43 -4.35 -4.08
CA LEU A 73 7.21 -5.05 -4.48
C LEU A 73 6.34 -5.42 -3.28
N PRO A 74 5.03 -5.21 -3.38
CA PRO A 74 4.29 -4.57 -4.47
C PRO A 74 4.41 -3.05 -4.46
N ASP A 75 4.84 -2.44 -3.36
CA ASP A 75 5.03 -1.00 -3.22
C ASP A 75 5.98 -0.66 -2.05
N ALA A 76 6.46 0.59 -2.01
CA ALA A 76 7.41 1.07 -1.01
C ALA A 76 6.81 1.17 0.42
N ARG A 77 5.49 1.09 0.55
CA ARG A 77 4.77 1.13 1.83
C ARG A 77 4.68 -0.23 2.51
N ARG A 78 5.12 -1.31 1.88
CA ARG A 78 5.11 -2.67 2.43
C ARG A 78 5.76 -2.78 3.83
N GLY A 79 6.73 -1.91 4.15
CA GLY A 79 7.34 -1.85 5.48
C GLY A 79 6.34 -1.58 6.61
N TRP A 80 5.26 -0.85 6.34
CA TRP A 80 4.17 -0.58 7.28
C TRP A 80 3.39 -1.84 7.66
N ASN A 81 3.30 -2.84 6.79
CA ASN A 81 2.46 -4.02 6.98
C ASN A 81 2.71 -4.76 8.29
N LYS A 82 3.96 -4.78 8.78
CA LYS A 82 4.29 -5.44 10.06
C LYS A 82 3.62 -4.74 11.25
N HIS A 83 3.57 -3.40 11.21
CA HIS A 83 2.97 -2.59 12.27
C HIS A 83 1.44 -2.70 12.22
N ALA A 84 0.86 -2.56 11.03
CA ALA A 84 -0.58 -2.75 10.80
C ALA A 84 -1.05 -4.14 11.21
N TYR A 85 -0.31 -5.18 10.82
CA TYR A 85 -0.65 -6.57 11.16
C TYR A 85 -0.62 -6.83 12.67
N ARG A 86 0.39 -6.31 13.39
CA ARG A 86 0.48 -6.45 14.85
C ARG A 86 -0.67 -5.74 15.55
N GLN A 87 -0.96 -4.50 15.15
CA GLN A 87 -2.07 -3.74 15.73
C GLN A 87 -3.42 -4.40 15.45
N ALA A 88 -3.62 -4.89 14.22
CA ALA A 88 -4.85 -5.58 13.85
C ALA A 88 -5.06 -6.88 14.66
N ILE A 89 -3.98 -7.63 14.96
CA ILE A 89 -4.09 -8.82 15.83
C ILE A 89 -4.60 -8.43 17.21
N GLN A 90 -4.07 -7.38 17.81
CA GLN A 90 -4.52 -6.92 19.14
C GLN A 90 -6.00 -6.54 19.10
N ILE A 91 -6.41 -5.73 18.13
CA ILE A 91 -7.81 -5.32 17.96
C ILE A 91 -8.73 -6.54 17.79
N ILE A 92 -8.35 -7.50 16.95
CA ILE A 92 -9.16 -8.69 16.71
C ILE A 92 -9.31 -9.56 17.98
N GLN A 93 -8.27 -9.58 18.84
CA GLN A 93 -8.31 -10.34 20.09
C GLN A 93 -9.09 -9.62 21.20
N GLU A 94 -9.10 -8.29 21.20
CA GLU A 94 -9.77 -7.46 22.21
C GLU A 94 -11.23 -7.21 21.84
N GLU A 95 -11.51 -7.10 20.55
CA GLU A 95 -12.83 -6.79 20.01
C GLU A 95 -13.38 -8.00 19.22
N LYS A 96 -14.70 -8.12 19.18
CA LYS A 96 -15.37 -9.15 18.37
C LYS A 96 -15.42 -8.71 16.90
N ILE A 97 -14.33 -8.96 16.17
CA ILE A 97 -14.23 -8.61 14.75
C ILE A 97 -14.60 -9.82 13.90
N ASP A 98 -15.62 -9.69 13.08
CA ASP A 98 -16.11 -10.75 12.18
C ASP A 98 -15.60 -10.57 10.74
N ALA A 99 -15.27 -9.34 10.36
CA ALA A 99 -14.82 -9.01 9.02
C ALA A 99 -13.69 -7.98 9.01
N VAL A 100 -12.87 -8.03 7.96
CA VAL A 100 -11.83 -7.03 7.71
C VAL A 100 -11.94 -6.52 6.28
N ILE A 101 -11.81 -5.22 6.11
CA ILE A 101 -11.74 -4.57 4.81
C ILE A 101 -10.33 -4.00 4.64
N THR A 102 -9.72 -4.27 3.51
CA THR A 102 -8.46 -3.65 3.11
C THR A 102 -8.64 -2.83 1.86
N THR A 103 -8.10 -1.63 1.84
CA THR A 103 -8.24 -0.70 0.71
C THR A 103 -6.86 -0.42 0.11
N GLY A 104 -6.73 -0.52 -1.18
CA GLY A 104 -5.52 -0.19 -1.95
C GLY A 104 -5.78 0.86 -3.01
N PRO A 105 -4.81 1.70 -3.37
CA PRO A 105 -3.41 1.73 -2.94
C PRO A 105 -3.19 2.24 -1.51
N PRO A 106 -2.10 1.83 -0.83
CA PRO A 106 -1.04 0.95 -1.33
C PRO A 106 -1.49 -0.51 -1.39
N MET A 107 -1.12 -1.22 -2.47
CA MET A 107 -1.56 -2.59 -2.72
C MET A 107 -1.04 -3.59 -1.68
N SER A 108 0.10 -3.27 -1.04
CA SER A 108 0.65 -4.07 0.07
C SER A 108 -0.31 -4.20 1.25
N THR A 109 -1.29 -3.30 1.42
CA THR A 109 -2.33 -3.39 2.46
C THR A 109 -3.13 -4.69 2.36
N HIS A 110 -3.43 -5.16 1.14
CA HIS A 110 -4.15 -6.41 0.92
C HIS A 110 -3.40 -7.65 1.43
N LEU A 111 -2.06 -7.60 1.48
CA LEU A 111 -1.26 -8.67 2.07
C LEU A 111 -1.45 -8.77 3.60
N VAL A 112 -1.85 -7.68 4.25
CA VAL A 112 -2.23 -7.70 5.67
C VAL A 112 -3.57 -8.42 5.83
N GLY A 113 -4.59 -8.05 5.04
CA GLY A 113 -5.90 -8.70 5.04
C GLY A 113 -5.81 -10.20 4.79
N GLN A 114 -5.03 -10.62 3.78
CA GLN A 114 -4.80 -12.03 3.47
C GLN A 114 -4.20 -12.80 4.66
N LYS A 115 -3.23 -12.21 5.38
CA LYS A 115 -2.63 -12.84 6.57
C LYS A 115 -3.61 -12.92 7.73
N LEU A 116 -4.42 -11.88 7.94
CA LEU A 116 -5.43 -11.85 9.00
C LEU A 116 -6.51 -12.89 8.74
N LYS A 117 -7.05 -12.95 7.51
CA LYS A 117 -8.00 -13.98 7.10
C LYS A 117 -7.45 -15.38 7.37
N LYS A 118 -6.22 -15.67 6.93
CA LYS A 118 -5.60 -16.98 7.13
C LYS A 118 -5.43 -17.35 8.59
N ARG A 119 -5.17 -16.37 9.46
CA ARG A 119 -4.92 -16.62 10.90
C ARG A 119 -6.19 -16.75 11.72
N PHE A 120 -7.18 -15.90 11.44
CA PHE A 120 -8.38 -15.77 12.29
C PHE A 120 -9.66 -16.25 11.62
N HIS A 121 -9.58 -16.72 10.36
CA HIS A 121 -10.73 -17.15 9.54
C HIS A 121 -11.81 -16.07 9.37
N LEU A 122 -11.40 -14.80 9.37
CA LEU A 122 -12.29 -13.66 9.21
C LEU A 122 -12.78 -13.55 7.76
N HIS A 123 -13.97 -12.98 7.60
CA HIS A 123 -14.45 -12.54 6.28
C HIS A 123 -13.59 -11.36 5.80
N TRP A 124 -12.99 -11.46 4.61
CA TRP A 124 -12.08 -10.45 4.09
C TRP A 124 -12.57 -9.87 2.78
N ILE A 125 -12.73 -8.54 2.77
CA ILE A 125 -13.09 -7.74 1.60
C ILE A 125 -11.84 -6.98 1.14
N ALA A 126 -11.48 -7.15 -0.14
CA ALA A 126 -10.39 -6.41 -0.78
C ALA A 126 -10.96 -5.31 -1.68
N ASP A 127 -10.78 -4.05 -1.30
CA ASP A 127 -11.25 -2.87 -2.03
C ASP A 127 -10.12 -2.32 -2.90
N PHE A 128 -10.22 -2.56 -4.21
CA PHE A 128 -9.30 -2.09 -5.24
C PHE A 128 -9.80 -0.77 -5.82
N ARG A 129 -9.32 0.32 -5.27
CA ARG A 129 -9.64 1.67 -5.79
C ARG A 129 -8.89 2.00 -7.08
N ASP A 130 -7.82 1.26 -7.37
CA ASP A 130 -7.05 1.33 -8.61
C ASP A 130 -6.67 -0.10 -9.05
N PRO A 131 -6.46 -0.35 -10.37
CA PRO A 131 -5.87 -1.58 -10.84
C PRO A 131 -4.47 -1.79 -10.26
N TRP A 132 -4.09 -3.03 -9.99
CA TRP A 132 -2.76 -3.32 -9.44
C TRP A 132 -1.68 -3.34 -10.53
N THR A 133 -1.60 -4.44 -11.31
CA THR A 133 -0.57 -4.57 -12.35
C THR A 133 -0.98 -3.90 -13.67
N ASP A 134 -2.26 -3.60 -13.87
CA ASP A 134 -2.78 -2.95 -15.07
C ASP A 134 -2.91 -1.42 -14.93
N ILE A 135 -2.39 -0.85 -13.83
CA ILE A 135 -2.40 0.61 -13.68
C ILE A 135 -1.52 1.27 -14.76
N TYR A 136 -2.01 2.34 -15.36
CA TYR A 136 -1.42 2.98 -16.55
C TYR A 136 0.07 3.36 -16.41
N TYR A 137 0.55 3.61 -15.21
CA TYR A 137 1.95 3.98 -14.97
C TYR A 137 2.86 2.79 -14.59
N TYR A 138 2.33 1.57 -14.50
CA TYR A 138 3.10 0.40 -14.07
C TYR A 138 4.39 0.20 -14.88
N ASN A 139 4.29 0.26 -16.22
CA ASN A 139 5.44 0.12 -17.09
C ASN A 139 6.44 1.29 -17.02
N LYS A 140 6.02 2.47 -16.51
CA LYS A 140 6.92 3.62 -16.30
C LYS A 140 7.92 3.38 -15.15
N MET A 141 7.72 2.34 -14.35
CA MET A 141 8.64 1.88 -13.31
C MET A 141 9.68 0.86 -13.82
N TYR A 142 9.68 0.55 -15.10
CA TYR A 142 10.62 -0.39 -15.74
C TYR A 142 10.73 -1.74 -15.03
N PRO A 143 9.63 -2.42 -14.69
CA PRO A 143 9.68 -3.70 -13.99
C PRO A 143 10.26 -4.79 -14.90
N THR A 144 11.18 -5.59 -14.36
CA THR A 144 11.70 -6.78 -15.02
C THR A 144 10.62 -7.87 -15.12
N LEU A 145 10.85 -8.88 -15.93
CA LEU A 145 9.94 -10.04 -16.03
C LEU A 145 9.76 -10.73 -14.68
N ILE A 146 10.82 -10.80 -13.87
CA ILE A 146 10.77 -11.37 -12.52
C ILE A 146 9.89 -10.53 -11.61
N ALA A 147 10.09 -9.21 -11.60
CA ALA A 147 9.28 -8.29 -10.80
C ALA A 147 7.79 -8.37 -11.19
N LYS A 148 7.50 -8.37 -12.50
CA LYS A 148 6.14 -8.56 -13.02
C LYS A 148 5.52 -9.89 -12.58
N ALA A 149 6.27 -10.98 -12.62
CA ALA A 149 5.78 -12.29 -12.21
C ALA A 149 5.46 -12.33 -10.70
N ILE A 150 6.31 -11.72 -9.87
CA ILE A 150 6.09 -11.62 -8.42
C ILE A 150 4.86 -10.78 -8.13
N ASP A 151 4.72 -9.63 -8.76
CA ASP A 151 3.63 -8.70 -8.53
C ASP A 151 2.28 -9.28 -8.96
N ARG A 152 2.22 -9.89 -10.15
CA ARG A 152 1.04 -10.64 -10.61
C ARG A 152 0.68 -11.81 -9.70
N LYS A 153 1.67 -12.47 -9.11
CA LYS A 153 1.42 -13.53 -8.12
C LYS A 153 0.78 -12.95 -6.86
N TYR A 154 1.22 -11.78 -6.37
CA TYR A 154 0.58 -11.11 -5.24
C TYR A 154 -0.86 -10.73 -5.57
N GLU A 155 -1.08 -10.04 -6.68
CA GLU A 155 -2.41 -9.64 -7.15
C GLU A 155 -3.35 -10.84 -7.25
N ARG A 156 -2.94 -11.87 -8.02
CA ARG A 156 -3.72 -13.10 -8.17
C ARG A 156 -4.05 -13.76 -6.83
N ASN A 157 -3.08 -13.83 -5.91
CA ASN A 157 -3.32 -14.43 -4.60
C ASN A 157 -4.34 -13.63 -3.78
N VAL A 158 -4.31 -12.31 -3.86
CA VAL A 158 -5.32 -11.46 -3.21
C VAL A 158 -6.69 -11.71 -3.81
N LEU A 159 -6.82 -11.64 -5.14
CA LEU A 159 -8.09 -11.83 -5.84
C LEU A 159 -8.72 -13.20 -5.60
N LEU A 160 -7.91 -14.27 -5.52
CA LEU A 160 -8.39 -15.63 -5.30
C LEU A 160 -8.72 -15.95 -3.83
N ASN A 161 -8.16 -15.20 -2.87
CA ASN A 161 -8.33 -15.51 -1.45
C ASN A 161 -9.23 -14.51 -0.70
N ALA A 162 -9.55 -13.37 -1.29
CA ALA A 162 -10.56 -12.48 -0.74
C ALA A 162 -11.94 -13.15 -0.84
N ASP A 163 -12.81 -12.93 0.15
CA ASP A 163 -14.20 -13.41 0.08
C ASP A 163 -15.03 -12.54 -0.85
N GLN A 164 -14.69 -11.24 -0.89
CA GLN A 164 -15.26 -10.27 -1.82
C GLN A 164 -14.18 -9.33 -2.32
N VAL A 165 -14.36 -8.89 -3.58
CA VAL A 165 -13.50 -7.89 -4.21
C VAL A 165 -14.39 -6.73 -4.65
N ILE A 166 -14.01 -5.52 -4.27
CA ILE A 166 -14.64 -4.28 -4.72
C ILE A 166 -13.68 -3.61 -5.71
N THR A 167 -14.21 -3.15 -6.83
CA THR A 167 -13.46 -2.38 -7.82
C THR A 167 -14.21 -1.10 -8.16
N VAL A 168 -13.49 -0.06 -8.55
CA VAL A 168 -14.07 1.15 -9.13
C VAL A 168 -13.92 1.09 -10.64
N SER A 169 -14.95 1.45 -11.37
CA SER A 169 -14.99 1.52 -12.84
C SER A 169 -14.81 2.95 -13.31
#